data_4bddcd5635a0dd92ae58fc04fbc4bbb5
#
_entry.id   4bddcd5635a0dd92ae58fc04fbc4bbb5
#
_cell.length_a   1.000
_cell.length_b   1.000
_cell.length_c   1.000
_cell.angle_alpha   90.00
_cell.angle_beta   90.00
_cell.angle_gamma   90.00
#
_symmetry.space_group_name_H-M   'P 1'
#
loop_
_entity.id
_entity.type
_entity.pdbx_description
1 polymer ?
#
loop_
_entity_poly.entity_id
_entity_poly.type
_entity_poly.pdbx_seq_one_letter_code
_entity_poly.pdbx_strand_id
1 'polypeptide(L)'
;MRWQLSDPANTAVMRFDDEAVVFNPATWETHLLNESASIVLGALLEGPRSIDEIVATVTEVSDAAVPHGFAEQVGELLGQLESLGLVSARA
;
A
#
# COMPACT_ATOMS: atom_id res chain seq x y z
N MET A 1 11.37 10.86 -3.17
CA MET A 1 10.09 10.44 -3.79
C MET A 1 9.14 9.92 -2.73
N ARG A 2 7.91 10.33 -2.77
CA ARG A 2 6.88 9.85 -1.85
C ARG A 2 5.75 9.21 -2.66
N TRP A 3 5.11 8.24 -2.05
CA TRP A 3 3.95 7.55 -2.63
C TRP A 3 2.69 7.97 -1.90
N GLN A 4 1.60 8.04 -2.61
CA GLN A 4 0.31 8.44 -2.04
C GLN A 4 -0.83 7.72 -2.74
N LEU A 5 -1.99 7.66 -2.09
CA LEU A 5 -3.19 7.18 -2.75
C LEU A 5 -3.59 8.16 -3.86
N SER A 6 -4.03 7.63 -4.98
CA SER A 6 -4.46 8.46 -6.11
C SER A 6 -5.73 9.26 -5.78
N ASP A 7 -6.62 8.65 -4.99
CA ASP A 7 -7.86 9.30 -4.56
C ASP A 7 -8.14 8.92 -3.11
N PRO A 8 -7.41 9.52 -2.15
CA PRO A 8 -7.53 9.11 -0.76
C PRO A 8 -8.93 9.32 -0.16
N ALA A 9 -9.67 10.31 -0.66
CA ALA A 9 -11.00 10.61 -0.12
C ALA A 9 -12.03 9.54 -0.45
N ASN A 10 -11.86 8.84 -1.58
CA ASN A 10 -12.86 7.90 -2.08
C ASN A 10 -12.37 6.45 -2.14
N THR A 11 -11.11 6.20 -1.83
CA THR A 11 -10.58 4.83 -1.79
C THR A 11 -11.04 4.15 -0.52
N ALA A 12 -11.82 3.09 -0.66
CA ALA A 12 -12.31 2.32 0.48
C ALA A 12 -11.53 1.03 0.61
N VAL A 13 -11.06 0.74 1.82
CA VAL A 13 -10.32 -0.49 2.12
C VAL A 13 -11.03 -1.23 3.23
N MET A 14 -11.38 -2.50 2.98
CA MET A 14 -11.97 -3.38 3.98
C MET A 14 -10.97 -4.50 4.27
N ARG A 15 -10.64 -4.70 5.53
CA ARG A 15 -9.67 -5.70 5.95
C ARG A 15 -10.37 -6.91 6.56
N PHE A 16 -9.90 -8.10 6.15
CA PHE A 16 -10.39 -9.39 6.62
C PHE A 16 -9.19 -10.24 7.00
N ASP A 17 -8.94 -10.44 8.28
CA ASP A 17 -7.79 -11.22 8.77
C ASP A 17 -6.50 -10.78 8.09
N ASP A 18 -5.96 -11.62 7.18
CA ASP A 18 -4.70 -11.36 6.49
C ASP A 18 -4.87 -10.70 5.13
N GLU A 19 -6.10 -10.45 4.72
CA GLU A 19 -6.39 -9.91 3.40
C GLU A 19 -7.12 -8.58 3.50
N ALA A 20 -7.15 -7.86 2.39
CA ALA A 20 -7.93 -6.64 2.29
C ALA A 20 -8.57 -6.56 0.92
N VAL A 21 -9.74 -5.93 0.88
CA VAL A 21 -10.40 -5.62 -0.37
C VAL A 21 -10.35 -4.10 -0.52
N VAL A 22 -9.85 -3.63 -1.65
CA VAL A 22 -9.82 -2.21 -1.96
C VAL A 22 -10.72 -1.91 -3.14
N PHE A 23 -11.51 -0.85 -3.00
CA PHE A 23 -12.39 -0.37 -4.06
C PHE A 23 -11.75 0.84 -4.71
N ASN A 24 -11.58 0.77 -6.05
CA ASN A 24 -11.04 1.89 -6.82
C ASN A 24 -12.21 2.69 -7.41
N PRO A 25 -12.48 3.90 -6.91
CA PRO A 25 -13.62 4.68 -7.38
C PRO A 25 -13.49 5.18 -8.81
N ALA A 26 -12.25 5.29 -9.32
CA ALA A 26 -12.02 5.76 -10.68
C ALA A 26 -12.44 4.75 -11.73
N THR A 27 -12.27 3.46 -11.45
CA THR A 27 -12.56 2.38 -12.40
C THR A 27 -13.75 1.52 -11.97
N TRP A 28 -14.26 1.72 -10.77
CA TRP A 28 -15.33 0.91 -10.16
C TRP A 28 -14.90 -0.55 -9.94
N GLU A 29 -13.60 -0.80 -9.92
CA GLU A 29 -13.06 -2.14 -9.72
C GLU A 29 -12.78 -2.41 -8.25
N THR A 30 -12.92 -3.68 -7.87
CA THR A 30 -12.59 -4.16 -6.53
C THR A 30 -11.40 -5.09 -6.65
N HIS A 31 -10.38 -4.87 -5.83
CA HIS A 31 -9.16 -5.66 -5.86
C HIS A 31 -8.94 -6.34 -4.51
N LEU A 32 -8.59 -7.64 -4.57
CA LEU A 32 -8.21 -8.38 -3.37
C LEU A 32 -6.72 -8.24 -3.16
N LEU A 33 -6.32 -7.79 -1.98
CA LEU A 33 -4.92 -7.58 -1.63
C LEU A 33 -4.47 -8.61 -0.60
N ASN A 34 -3.25 -9.11 -0.76
CA ASN A 34 -2.65 -9.97 0.25
C ASN A 34 -2.23 -9.13 1.45
N GLU A 35 -1.71 -9.79 2.51
CA GLU A 35 -1.33 -9.12 3.74
C GLU A 35 -0.32 -7.98 3.49
N SER A 36 0.74 -8.25 2.73
CA SER A 36 1.78 -7.25 2.46
C SER A 36 1.21 -6.02 1.77
N ALA A 37 0.40 -6.22 0.72
CA ALA A 37 -0.21 -5.13 -0.02
C ALA A 37 -1.18 -4.33 0.84
N SER A 38 -1.93 -5.01 1.72
CA SER A 38 -2.89 -4.33 2.59
C SER A 38 -2.18 -3.45 3.62
N ILE A 39 -1.05 -3.89 4.15
CA ILE A 39 -0.27 -3.09 5.11
C ILE A 39 0.31 -1.86 4.42
N VAL A 40 0.87 -2.02 3.23
CA VAL A 40 1.43 -0.91 2.46
C VAL A 40 0.35 0.12 2.15
N LEU A 41 -0.80 -0.33 1.67
CA LEU A 41 -1.90 0.57 1.35
C LEU A 41 -2.44 1.26 2.61
N GLY A 42 -2.51 0.52 3.72
CA GLY A 42 -2.91 1.06 5.00
C GLY A 42 -2.00 2.19 5.48
N ALA A 43 -0.70 2.06 5.26
CA ALA A 43 0.26 3.12 5.60
C ALA A 43 -0.01 4.40 4.79
N LEU A 44 -0.41 4.25 3.53
CA LEU A 44 -0.71 5.39 2.66
C LEU A 44 -2.05 6.05 2.95
N LEU A 45 -2.94 5.37 3.66
CA LEU A 45 -4.21 5.97 4.09
C LEU A 45 -4.00 7.14 5.04
N GLU A 46 -2.89 7.15 5.77
CA GLU A 46 -2.56 8.21 6.72
C GLU A 46 -1.89 9.40 6.06
N GLY A 47 -1.48 9.29 4.81
CA GLY A 47 -0.85 10.36 4.05
C GLY A 47 0.32 9.86 3.21
N PRO A 48 0.93 10.75 2.42
CA PRO A 48 2.07 10.36 1.58
C PRO A 48 3.25 9.84 2.40
N ARG A 49 3.93 8.80 1.89
CA ARG A 49 5.06 8.16 2.55
C ARG A 49 6.15 7.81 1.53
N SER A 50 7.39 7.89 1.97
CA SER A 50 8.51 7.34 1.22
C SER A 50 8.56 5.81 1.42
N ILE A 51 9.33 5.10 0.60
CA ILE A 51 9.53 3.66 0.78
C ILE A 51 10.12 3.37 2.15
N ASP A 52 11.09 4.17 2.61
CA ASP A 52 11.70 3.98 3.92
C ASP A 52 10.68 4.13 5.05
N GLU A 53 9.79 5.09 4.94
CA GLU A 53 8.72 5.28 5.92
C GLU A 53 7.73 4.12 5.91
N ILE A 54 7.41 3.59 4.73
CA ILE A 54 6.53 2.44 4.61
C ILE A 54 7.17 1.20 5.24
N VAL A 55 8.46 0.98 4.97
CA VAL A 55 9.19 -0.14 5.56
C VAL A 55 9.21 -0.05 7.08
N ALA A 56 9.43 1.15 7.62
CA ALA A 56 9.39 1.37 9.06
C ALA A 56 8.02 1.05 9.64
N THR A 57 6.94 1.45 8.96
CA THR A 57 5.58 1.17 9.40
C THR A 57 5.31 -0.34 9.40
N VAL A 58 5.72 -1.04 8.37
CA VAL A 58 5.54 -2.50 8.29
C VAL A 58 6.30 -3.20 9.42
N THR A 59 7.51 -2.73 9.72
CA THR A 59 8.33 -3.28 10.80
C THR A 59 7.65 -3.09 12.15
N GLU A 60 7.00 -1.95 12.37
CA GLU A 60 6.26 -1.69 13.62
C GLU A 60 5.01 -2.55 13.75
N VAL A 61 4.30 -2.78 12.64
CA VAL A 61 3.07 -3.55 12.64
C VAL A 61 3.35 -5.05 12.76
N SER A 62 4.45 -5.51 12.16
CA SER A 62 4.85 -6.91 12.17
C SER A 62 6.00 -7.12 13.14
N ASP A 63 5.86 -8.01 14.11
CA ASP A 63 6.92 -8.35 15.04
C ASP A 63 7.98 -9.23 14.39
N ALA A 64 7.78 -9.66 13.16
CA ALA A 64 8.74 -10.49 12.45
C ALA A 64 9.90 -9.63 11.93
N ALA A 65 11.08 -10.24 11.83
CA ALA A 65 12.23 -9.57 11.24
C ALA A 65 11.96 -9.26 9.78
N VAL A 66 12.35 -8.06 9.36
CA VAL A 66 12.17 -7.62 7.97
C VAL A 66 13.19 -8.36 7.10
N PRO A 67 12.76 -9.07 6.04
CA PRO A 67 13.68 -9.77 5.16
C PRO A 67 14.65 -8.82 4.46
N HIS A 68 15.83 -9.32 4.14
CA HIS A 68 16.78 -8.58 3.34
C HIS A 68 16.16 -8.28 1.97
N GLY A 69 16.29 -7.06 1.50
CA GLY A 69 15.68 -6.66 0.23
C GLY A 69 14.21 -6.31 0.30
N PHE A 70 13.66 -6.19 1.50
CA PHE A 70 12.24 -5.88 1.67
C PHE A 70 11.84 -4.54 1.04
N ALA A 71 12.74 -3.55 1.06
CA ALA A 71 12.46 -2.26 0.44
C ALA A 71 12.24 -2.39 -1.07
N GLU A 72 12.96 -3.29 -1.73
CA GLU A 72 12.77 -3.56 -3.14
C GLU A 72 11.41 -4.21 -3.40
N GLN A 73 10.99 -5.12 -2.52
CA GLN A 73 9.67 -5.75 -2.63
C GLN A 73 8.56 -4.72 -2.47
N VAL A 74 8.71 -3.79 -1.54
CA VAL A 74 7.76 -2.69 -1.36
C VAL A 74 7.70 -1.84 -2.62
N GLY A 75 8.83 -1.53 -3.23
CA GLY A 75 8.88 -0.77 -4.48
C GLY A 75 8.15 -1.46 -5.62
N GLU A 76 8.34 -2.77 -5.77
CA GLU A 76 7.63 -3.56 -6.77
C GLU A 76 6.12 -3.57 -6.53
N LEU A 77 5.73 -3.73 -5.27
CA LEU A 77 4.33 -3.73 -4.88
C LEU A 77 3.67 -2.38 -5.18
N LEU A 78 4.36 -1.29 -4.87
CA LEU A 78 3.87 0.05 -5.19
C LEU A 78 3.70 0.24 -6.70
N GLY A 79 4.62 -0.29 -7.50
CA GLY A 79 4.51 -0.26 -8.95
C GLY A 79 3.28 -1.01 -9.44
N GLN A 80 2.96 -2.15 -8.85
CA GLN A 80 1.76 -2.90 -9.19
C GLN A 80 0.51 -2.13 -8.81
N LEU A 81 0.48 -1.52 -7.62
CA LEU A 81 -0.65 -0.71 -7.19
C LEU A 81 -0.82 0.54 -8.06
N GLU A 82 0.29 1.11 -8.52
CA GLU A 82 0.25 2.24 -9.45
C GLU A 82 -0.37 1.81 -10.79
N SER A 83 -0.04 0.63 -11.28
CA SER A 83 -0.62 0.09 -12.52
C SER A 83 -2.13 -0.08 -12.41
N LEU A 84 -2.63 -0.33 -11.21
CA LEU A 84 -4.06 -0.47 -10.95
C LEU A 84 -4.74 0.89 -10.72
N GLY A 85 -3.97 1.97 -10.70
CA GLY A 85 -4.52 3.30 -10.47
C GLY A 85 -4.81 3.63 -9.01
N LEU A 86 -4.31 2.82 -8.08
CA LEU A 86 -4.60 2.98 -6.66
C LEU A 86 -3.65 3.94 -5.95
N VAL A 87 -2.40 4.01 -6.41
CA VAL A 87 -1.38 4.88 -5.83
C VAL A 87 -0.63 5.62 -6.93
N SER A 88 0.05 6.69 -6.56
CA SER A 88 0.90 7.44 -7.47
C SER A 88 2.16 7.88 -6.75
N ALA A 89 3.25 8.05 -7.52
CA ALA A 89 4.49 8.57 -7.00
C ALA A 89 4.47 10.09 -7.05
N ARG A 90 5.07 10.71 -6.04
CA ARG A 90 5.15 12.14 -5.92
C ARG A 90 6.60 12.54 -5.68
N ALA A 91 7.10 13.45 -6.50
CA ALA A 91 8.47 13.93 -6.37
C ALA A 91 8.65 14.80 -5.11
#